data_33d0a623e0299b4a362eb9c5ecff7df8
#
_entry.id   33d0a623e0299b4a362eb9c5ecff7df8
#
_cell.length_a   1.000
_cell.length_b   1.000
_cell.length_c   1.000
_cell.angle_alpha   90.00
_cell.angle_beta   90.00
_cell.angle_gamma   90.00
#
_symmetry.space_group_name_H-M   'P 1'
#
loop_
_entity.id
_entity.type
_entity.pdbx_description
1 polymer ?
#
loop_
_entity_poly.entity_id
_entity_poly.type
_entity_poly.pdbx_seq_one_letter_code
_entity_poly.pdbx_strand_id
1 'polypeptide(L)'
;MKFGTSALALCAFLAACGSGTPFNGETGADTGTGTGGSTGASAIPAELAKDLKSFSYDPASQTLSITGITADDSAFTANYRRRPGLDRNGYEAYTAQDGSLDRHVTAYVKGIDGTRAAVVMTGGQFEQVFSGAGYSNTSYSAPVAPGTQSEGGLVTYAGNYIGLLNGAGSGEDLAPVADGTNPDTLSRQAAEVTGKVVLTGDFTDAAVTGIIYERKVTDFDTGGTYDPNSATPFEAQNIALDSTGIADDGSFFGTASQSNGAVGEYGGIFGGTGATEVAGVIHAENHIALGGSGT
;
A
#
# COMPACT_ATOMS: atom_id res chain seq x y z
N MET A 1 -5.62 25.01 -22.06
CA MET A 1 -6.06 23.62 -21.85
C MET A 1 -5.80 23.31 -20.39
N LYS A 2 -6.86 23.01 -19.60
CA LYS A 2 -6.68 22.59 -18.19
C LYS A 2 -6.42 21.10 -18.20
N PHE A 3 -5.18 20.70 -18.00
CA PHE A 3 -4.84 19.30 -17.77
C PHE A 3 -5.22 19.00 -16.31
N GLY A 4 -6.22 18.15 -16.13
CA GLY A 4 -6.54 17.59 -14.82
C GLY A 4 -5.48 16.58 -14.46
N THR A 5 -4.63 16.90 -13.51
CA THR A 5 -3.66 15.98 -12.94
C THR A 5 -4.41 14.98 -12.07
N SER A 6 -4.62 13.79 -12.59
CA SER A 6 -5.17 12.68 -11.82
C SER A 6 -4.10 12.14 -10.89
N ALA A 7 -4.16 12.47 -9.60
CA ALA A 7 -3.29 11.88 -8.59
C ALA A 7 -3.88 10.54 -8.15
N LEU A 8 -3.26 9.43 -8.58
CA LEU A 8 -3.58 8.08 -8.13
C LEU A 8 -2.91 7.86 -6.78
N ALA A 9 -3.66 7.43 -5.77
CA ALA A 9 -3.12 7.01 -4.49
C ALA A 9 -3.29 5.50 -4.34
N LEU A 10 -2.19 4.80 -4.15
CA LEU A 10 -2.18 3.38 -3.84
C LEU A 10 -1.55 3.18 -2.47
N CYS A 11 -2.24 2.47 -1.60
CA CYS A 11 -1.88 2.43 -0.19
C CYS A 11 -2.01 1.03 0.38
N ALA A 12 -1.08 0.67 1.26
CA ALA A 12 -1.14 -0.56 2.03
C ALA A 12 -1.37 -0.26 3.52
N PHE A 13 -2.14 -1.10 4.18
CA PHE A 13 -2.29 -1.07 5.62
C PHE A 13 -2.17 -2.47 6.20
N LEU A 14 -1.63 -2.53 7.38
CA LEU A 14 -1.47 -3.75 8.17
C LEU A 14 -1.79 -3.43 9.62
N ALA A 15 -2.65 -4.21 10.23
CA ALA A 15 -3.04 -4.06 11.61
C ALA A 15 -3.00 -5.41 12.34
N ALA A 16 -2.61 -5.38 13.60
CA ALA A 16 -2.62 -6.54 14.47
C ALA A 16 -3.32 -6.22 15.79
N CYS A 17 -4.04 -7.18 16.32
CA CYS A 17 -4.71 -7.09 17.61
C CYS A 17 -3.75 -7.60 18.69
N GLY A 18 -3.28 -6.72 19.56
CA GLY A 18 -2.52 -7.08 20.75
C GLY A 18 -1.06 -6.63 20.80
N SER A 19 -0.59 -6.35 22.01
CA SER A 19 0.80 -6.03 22.34
C SER A 19 1.66 -7.31 22.29
N GLY A 20 2.09 -7.70 21.09
CA GLY A 20 3.05 -8.79 20.89
C GLY A 20 4.37 -8.24 20.39
N THR A 21 5.44 -8.67 21.01
CA THR A 21 6.83 -8.37 20.65
C THR A 21 7.11 -8.70 19.19
N PRO A 22 7.84 -7.85 18.44
CA PRO A 22 8.22 -8.13 17.08
C PRO A 22 9.31 -9.20 17.01
N PHE A 23 9.14 -10.12 16.07
CA PHE A 23 10.17 -11.01 15.53
C PHE A 23 10.62 -12.21 16.38
N ASN A 24 10.04 -13.36 16.10
CA ASN A 24 10.78 -14.61 16.03
C ASN A 24 10.64 -15.16 14.60
N GLY A 25 11.80 -15.35 13.96
CA GLY A 25 11.88 -15.73 12.56
C GLY A 25 11.34 -17.14 12.31
N GLU A 26 10.49 -17.27 11.32
CA GLU A 26 10.31 -18.52 10.62
C GLU A 26 10.98 -18.43 9.24
N THR A 27 11.86 -19.39 9.00
CA THR A 27 12.55 -19.58 7.73
C THR A 27 11.58 -20.21 6.73
N GLY A 28 10.89 -19.38 5.98
CA GLY A 28 10.06 -19.77 4.86
C GLY A 28 10.11 -18.68 3.80
N ALA A 29 10.72 -18.97 2.66
CA ALA A 29 10.58 -18.12 1.49
C ALA A 29 9.10 -18.13 1.09
N ASP A 30 8.38 -17.02 1.34
CA ASP A 30 6.99 -16.89 0.95
C ASP A 30 6.93 -16.26 -0.44
N THR A 31 6.57 -17.06 -1.41
CA THR A 31 6.31 -16.61 -2.78
C THR A 31 4.82 -16.26 -2.90
N GLY A 32 4.43 -15.10 -2.39
CA GLY A 32 3.10 -14.56 -2.64
C GLY A 32 3.04 -14.03 -4.08
N THR A 33 2.43 -14.79 -4.96
CA THR A 33 2.18 -14.35 -6.33
C THR A 33 0.88 -13.52 -6.36
N GLY A 34 0.95 -12.26 -6.72
CA GLY A 34 -0.15 -11.31 -6.78
C GLY A 34 -1.18 -11.57 -7.88
N THR A 35 -1.16 -12.75 -8.48
CA THR A 35 -2.23 -13.28 -9.34
C THR A 35 -2.36 -14.76 -9.05
N GLY A 36 -2.97 -15.09 -7.90
CA GLY A 36 -3.28 -16.46 -7.55
C GLY A 36 -2.05 -17.30 -7.28
N GLY A 37 -1.76 -17.54 -6.02
CA GLY A 37 -0.73 -18.49 -5.70
C GLY A 37 -0.27 -18.46 -4.25
N SER A 38 -1.14 -18.14 -3.33
CA SER A 38 -1.08 -18.75 -2.00
C SER A 38 -2.11 -19.86 -2.00
N THR A 39 -1.75 -21.04 -1.56
CA THR A 39 -2.66 -22.18 -1.48
C THR A 39 -3.80 -21.85 -0.51
N GLY A 40 -4.89 -21.23 -1.03
CA GLY A 40 -6.10 -20.96 -0.30
C GLY A 40 -6.62 -19.52 -0.30
N ALA A 41 -5.82 -18.51 -0.66
CA ALA A 41 -6.30 -17.12 -0.67
C ALA A 41 -6.95 -16.77 -2.01
N SER A 42 -8.04 -16.01 -1.96
CA SER A 42 -8.66 -15.40 -3.15
C SER A 42 -7.67 -14.54 -3.91
N ALA A 43 -7.80 -14.52 -5.24
CA ALA A 43 -7.00 -13.64 -6.07
C ALA A 43 -7.25 -12.16 -5.69
N ILE A 44 -6.19 -11.35 -5.65
CA ILE A 44 -6.33 -9.92 -5.42
C ILE A 44 -7.14 -9.30 -6.56
N PRO A 45 -8.20 -8.54 -6.28
CA PRO A 45 -8.98 -7.86 -7.31
C PRO A 45 -8.13 -7.01 -8.23
N ALA A 46 -8.44 -7.03 -9.54
CA ALA A 46 -7.67 -6.30 -10.55
C ALA A 46 -7.64 -4.79 -10.28
N GLU A 47 -8.69 -4.27 -9.67
CA GLU A 47 -8.84 -2.87 -9.25
C GLU A 47 -7.78 -2.45 -8.22
N LEU A 48 -7.25 -3.40 -7.45
CA LEU A 48 -6.20 -3.18 -6.46
C LEU A 48 -4.81 -3.59 -6.99
N ALA A 49 -4.73 -4.70 -7.71
CA ALA A 49 -3.49 -5.19 -8.28
C ALA A 49 -2.92 -4.25 -9.36
N LYS A 50 -3.80 -3.60 -10.16
CA LYS A 50 -3.42 -2.71 -11.27
C LYS A 50 -2.35 -3.36 -12.16
N ASP A 51 -1.19 -2.75 -12.28
CA ASP A 51 -0.06 -3.23 -13.10
C ASP A 51 0.79 -4.31 -12.39
N LEU A 52 0.56 -4.55 -11.09
CA LEU A 52 1.27 -5.57 -10.34
C LEU A 52 0.81 -6.97 -10.77
N LYS A 53 1.75 -7.81 -11.20
CA LYS A 53 1.47 -9.21 -11.56
C LYS A 53 1.77 -10.16 -10.39
N SER A 54 2.88 -9.92 -9.71
CA SER A 54 3.25 -10.70 -8.53
C SER A 54 4.28 -9.96 -7.68
N PHE A 55 4.34 -10.29 -6.40
CA PHE A 55 5.44 -9.92 -5.53
C PHE A 55 5.86 -11.11 -4.66
N SER A 56 7.12 -11.13 -4.27
CA SER A 56 7.61 -12.02 -3.22
C SER A 56 8.48 -11.23 -2.24
N TYR A 57 8.33 -11.50 -0.98
CA TYR A 57 9.05 -10.82 0.09
C TYR A 57 9.60 -11.84 1.09
N ASP A 58 10.92 -11.80 1.28
CA ASP A 58 11.62 -12.57 2.30
C ASP A 58 12.12 -11.62 3.40
N PRO A 59 11.48 -11.61 4.57
CA PRO A 59 11.88 -10.73 5.67
C PRO A 59 13.24 -11.10 6.27
N ALA A 60 13.69 -12.35 6.15
CA ALA A 60 14.96 -12.79 6.73
C ALA A 60 16.16 -12.27 5.92
N SER A 61 16.06 -12.29 4.60
CA SER A 61 17.08 -11.74 3.70
C SER A 61 16.82 -10.26 3.35
N GLN A 62 15.70 -9.70 3.74
CA GLN A 62 15.21 -8.37 3.34
C GLN A 62 15.22 -8.19 1.81
N THR A 63 14.70 -9.19 1.11
CA THR A 63 14.65 -9.20 -0.35
C THR A 63 13.21 -9.07 -0.84
N LEU A 64 12.97 -8.10 -1.70
CA LEU A 64 11.70 -7.89 -2.38
C LEU A 64 11.89 -8.07 -3.89
N SER A 65 11.09 -8.92 -4.50
CA SER A 65 11.01 -9.08 -5.95
C SER A 65 9.60 -8.75 -6.42
N ILE A 66 9.47 -7.96 -7.48
CA ILE A 66 8.19 -7.54 -8.05
C ILE A 66 8.20 -7.80 -9.55
N THR A 67 7.11 -8.36 -10.06
CA THR A 67 6.85 -8.58 -11.48
C THR A 67 5.66 -7.73 -11.92
N GLY A 68 5.74 -7.13 -13.08
CA GLY A 68 4.80 -6.14 -13.60
C GLY A 68 5.36 -4.72 -13.44
N ILE A 69 4.50 -3.72 -13.39
CA ILE A 69 4.90 -2.30 -13.29
C ILE A 69 5.64 -1.83 -14.55
N THR A 70 5.14 -2.23 -15.72
CA THR A 70 5.72 -1.87 -17.03
C THR A 70 4.65 -1.43 -18.03
N ALA A 71 5.08 -0.70 -19.07
CA ALA A 71 4.22 -0.11 -20.09
C ALA A 71 3.75 -1.12 -21.16
N ASP A 72 4.40 -2.27 -21.29
CA ASP A 72 4.26 -3.15 -22.45
C ASP A 72 3.79 -4.58 -22.11
N ASP A 73 3.19 -4.75 -20.92
CA ASP A 73 2.76 -6.05 -20.39
C ASP A 73 3.88 -7.12 -20.35
N SER A 74 5.11 -6.75 -20.64
CA SER A 74 6.24 -7.67 -20.50
C SER A 74 6.43 -8.05 -19.02
N ALA A 75 6.88 -9.27 -18.79
CA ALA A 75 7.21 -9.73 -17.45
C ALA A 75 8.51 -9.07 -16.97
N PHE A 76 8.41 -7.80 -16.61
CA PHE A 76 9.54 -7.10 -16.00
C PHE A 76 9.70 -7.58 -14.57
N THR A 77 10.84 -8.20 -14.28
CA THR A 77 11.22 -8.61 -12.93
C THR A 77 12.37 -7.73 -12.47
N ALA A 78 12.12 -6.87 -11.49
CA ALA A 78 13.17 -6.05 -10.89
C ALA A 78 13.48 -6.58 -9.49
N ASN A 79 14.77 -6.66 -9.18
CA ASN A 79 15.25 -6.84 -7.81
C ASN A 79 15.31 -5.48 -7.14
N TYR A 80 14.47 -5.28 -6.17
CA TYR A 80 14.37 -4.02 -5.44
C TYR A 80 15.47 -3.96 -4.38
N ARG A 81 16.11 -2.80 -4.29
CA ARG A 81 17.14 -2.53 -3.29
C ARG A 81 16.51 -2.03 -2.00
N ARG A 82 16.83 -2.66 -0.88
CA ARG A 82 16.42 -2.22 0.46
C ARG A 82 16.96 -0.83 0.76
N ARG A 83 16.09 0.07 1.23
CA ARG A 83 16.40 1.48 1.57
C ARG A 83 15.97 1.83 3.00
N PRO A 84 16.74 1.43 4.03
CA PRO A 84 16.35 1.68 5.43
C PRO A 84 16.13 3.17 5.75
N GLY A 85 16.82 4.10 5.08
CA GLY A 85 16.62 5.53 5.26
C GLY A 85 15.25 6.05 4.81
N LEU A 86 14.57 5.30 3.94
CA LEU A 86 13.24 5.60 3.44
C LEU A 86 12.13 4.84 4.18
N ASP A 87 12.43 4.08 5.22
CA ASP A 87 11.40 3.40 6.00
C ASP A 87 10.41 4.39 6.59
N ARG A 88 9.14 4.08 6.46
CA ARG A 88 8.07 4.94 6.95
C ARG A 88 7.03 4.11 7.69
N ASN A 89 6.64 4.61 8.84
CA ASN A 89 5.47 4.10 9.58
C ASN A 89 5.50 2.60 9.90
N GLY A 90 6.72 2.02 9.98
CA GLY A 90 6.94 0.59 10.23
C GLY A 90 6.86 -0.29 8.97
N TYR A 91 6.81 0.31 7.79
CA TYR A 91 6.99 -0.37 6.51
C TYR A 91 8.43 -0.26 6.04
N GLU A 92 8.92 -1.33 5.46
CA GLU A 92 10.23 -1.39 4.83
C GLU A 92 10.17 -0.83 3.41
N ALA A 93 11.10 0.08 3.11
CA ALA A 93 11.21 0.70 1.80
C ALA A 93 12.18 -0.04 0.89
N TYR A 94 11.78 -0.19 -0.35
CA TYR A 94 12.55 -0.77 -1.44
C TYR A 94 12.43 0.10 -2.68
N THR A 95 13.53 0.25 -3.42
CA THR A 95 13.55 1.05 -4.65
C THR A 95 14.28 0.33 -5.77
N ALA A 96 13.96 0.70 -7.00
CA ALA A 96 14.67 0.28 -8.19
C ALA A 96 14.79 1.46 -9.17
N GLN A 97 15.99 1.66 -9.71
CA GLN A 97 16.28 2.55 -10.81
C GLN A 97 17.60 2.07 -11.45
N ASP A 98 17.56 1.64 -12.69
CA ASP A 98 18.74 1.05 -13.37
C ASP A 98 19.71 2.12 -13.86
N GLY A 99 19.21 3.21 -14.39
CA GLY A 99 20.00 4.36 -14.84
C GLY A 99 19.36 5.68 -14.44
N SER A 100 20.12 6.77 -14.51
CA SER A 100 19.67 8.10 -14.06
C SER A 100 18.48 8.67 -14.83
N LEU A 101 18.20 8.17 -16.03
CA LEU A 101 17.07 8.54 -16.87
C LEU A 101 15.98 7.45 -16.91
N ASP A 102 16.21 6.33 -16.22
CA ASP A 102 15.21 5.28 -16.10
C ASP A 102 14.20 5.61 -15.00
N ARG A 103 13.02 5.02 -15.10
CA ARG A 103 11.98 5.23 -14.09
C ARG A 103 12.47 4.80 -12.72
N HIS A 104 12.24 5.66 -11.75
CA HIS A 104 12.40 5.30 -10.35
C HIS A 104 11.13 4.59 -9.86
N VAL A 105 11.30 3.51 -9.16
CA VAL A 105 10.20 2.75 -8.55
C VAL A 105 10.39 2.71 -7.05
N THR A 106 9.32 3.02 -6.31
CA THR A 106 9.27 2.89 -4.85
C THR A 106 8.28 1.79 -4.48
N ALA A 107 8.66 0.94 -3.55
CA ALA A 107 7.77 -0.05 -2.96
C ALA A 107 7.89 -0.02 -1.43
N TYR A 108 6.76 -0.23 -0.77
CA TYR A 108 6.67 -0.46 0.67
C TYR A 108 6.09 -1.82 0.94
N VAL A 109 6.70 -2.55 1.87
CA VAL A 109 6.21 -3.86 2.30
C VAL A 109 6.24 -3.95 3.82
N LYS A 110 5.28 -4.66 4.37
CA LYS A 110 5.25 -5.03 5.78
C LYS A 110 4.66 -6.41 5.94
N GLY A 111 5.27 -7.20 6.82
CA GLY A 111 4.74 -8.47 7.29
C GLY A 111 4.49 -8.43 8.79
N ILE A 112 3.42 -9.09 9.22
CA ILE A 112 3.15 -9.40 10.63
C ILE A 112 2.84 -10.88 10.66
N ASP A 113 3.68 -11.66 11.34
CA ASP A 113 3.60 -13.12 11.40
C ASP A 113 3.43 -13.74 9.99
N GLY A 114 2.28 -14.26 9.65
CA GLY A 114 2.00 -14.86 8.35
C GLY A 114 1.33 -13.92 7.33
N THR A 115 0.98 -12.71 7.72
CA THR A 115 0.18 -11.78 6.91
C THR A 115 1.04 -10.65 6.36
N ARG A 116 0.88 -10.29 5.08
CA ARG A 116 1.71 -9.30 4.39
C ARG A 116 0.88 -8.35 3.54
N ALA A 117 1.37 -7.12 3.44
CA ALA A 117 0.88 -6.14 2.47
C ALA A 117 2.04 -5.44 1.77
N ALA A 118 1.88 -5.18 0.48
CA ALA A 118 2.84 -4.44 -0.33
C ALA A 118 2.14 -3.44 -1.24
N VAL A 119 2.80 -2.32 -1.49
CA VAL A 119 2.40 -1.30 -2.46
C VAL A 119 3.61 -0.87 -3.25
N VAL A 120 3.45 -0.66 -4.55
CA VAL A 120 4.51 -0.26 -5.46
C VAL A 120 3.99 0.79 -6.44
N MET A 121 4.83 1.78 -6.75
CA MET A 121 4.51 2.81 -7.73
C MET A 121 5.78 3.34 -8.38
N THR A 122 5.69 3.59 -9.69
CA THR A 122 6.73 4.38 -10.38
C THR A 122 6.52 5.86 -10.09
N GLY A 123 7.60 6.62 -10.01
CA GLY A 123 7.53 8.07 -10.16
C GLY A 123 7.09 8.43 -11.58
N GLY A 124 6.39 9.58 -11.73
CA GLY A 124 5.92 10.04 -13.04
C GLY A 124 7.06 10.34 -13.98
N GLN A 125 6.98 9.81 -15.20
CA GLN A 125 7.88 10.11 -16.31
C GLN A 125 7.11 9.92 -17.61
N PHE A 126 7.27 10.85 -18.57
CA PHE A 126 6.55 10.83 -19.85
C PHE A 126 5.02 10.71 -19.70
N GLU A 127 4.45 11.37 -18.70
CA GLU A 127 3.00 11.35 -18.38
C GLU A 127 2.45 9.96 -18.04
N GLN A 128 3.31 8.99 -17.72
CA GLN A 128 2.93 7.64 -17.36
C GLN A 128 3.35 7.28 -15.93
N VAL A 129 2.46 6.60 -15.23
CA VAL A 129 2.67 6.06 -13.89
C VAL A 129 2.14 4.63 -13.87
N PHE A 130 2.91 3.71 -13.33
CA PHE A 130 2.53 2.33 -13.09
C PHE A 130 2.46 2.09 -11.60
N SER A 131 1.48 1.35 -11.17
CA SER A 131 1.24 1.12 -9.76
C SER A 131 0.59 -0.24 -9.51
N GLY A 132 0.69 -0.72 -8.29
CA GLY A 132 0.00 -1.92 -7.88
C GLY A 132 0.13 -2.17 -6.38
N ALA A 133 -0.78 -2.98 -5.86
CA ALA A 133 -0.75 -3.38 -4.47
C ALA A 133 -1.16 -4.84 -4.32
N GLY A 134 -0.70 -5.44 -3.24
CA GLY A 134 -1.00 -6.82 -2.95
C GLY A 134 -1.01 -7.11 -1.46
N TYR A 135 -1.67 -8.20 -1.11
CA TYR A 135 -1.71 -8.73 0.24
C TYR A 135 -1.72 -10.26 0.19
N SER A 136 -1.29 -10.88 1.26
CA SER A 136 -1.32 -12.33 1.40
C SER A 136 -1.37 -12.74 2.87
N ASN A 137 -1.78 -13.96 3.13
CA ASN A 137 -1.63 -14.62 4.42
C ASN A 137 -1.12 -16.05 4.20
N THR A 138 -0.56 -16.65 5.23
CA THR A 138 -0.14 -18.06 5.23
C THR A 138 -1.19 -18.97 5.84
N SER A 139 -2.08 -18.42 6.66
CA SER A 139 -3.16 -19.16 7.32
C SER A 139 -4.27 -18.21 7.75
N TYR A 140 -5.48 -18.73 7.89
CA TYR A 140 -6.62 -18.02 8.44
C TYR A 140 -7.55 -19.00 9.13
N SER A 141 -8.09 -18.61 10.25
CA SER A 141 -9.34 -19.14 10.80
C SER A 141 -10.13 -18.02 11.46
N ALA A 142 -11.45 -18.08 11.36
CA ALA A 142 -12.30 -17.12 12.05
C ALA A 142 -12.16 -17.24 13.58
N PRO A 143 -12.37 -16.17 14.34
CA PRO A 143 -12.39 -16.24 15.80
C PRO A 143 -13.59 -17.06 16.29
N VAL A 144 -13.45 -17.68 17.45
CA VAL A 144 -14.53 -18.35 18.14
C VAL A 144 -15.14 -17.39 19.16
N ALA A 145 -16.44 -17.17 19.09
CA ALA A 145 -17.14 -16.29 20.00
C ALA A 145 -17.01 -16.76 21.46
N PRO A 146 -16.74 -15.86 22.43
CA PRO A 146 -16.55 -16.23 23.83
C PRO A 146 -17.72 -17.04 24.39
N GLY A 147 -17.40 -18.16 25.00
CA GLY A 147 -18.40 -19.06 25.62
C GLY A 147 -19.21 -19.93 24.67
N THR A 148 -18.80 -19.95 23.38
CA THR A 148 -19.45 -20.82 22.36
C THR A 148 -18.41 -21.73 21.70
N GLN A 149 -18.87 -22.60 20.81
CA GLN A 149 -18.00 -23.39 19.92
C GLN A 149 -18.19 -22.95 18.46
N SER A 150 -18.93 -21.85 18.25
CA SER A 150 -19.22 -21.30 16.93
C SER A 150 -18.26 -20.15 16.59
N GLU A 151 -17.88 -20.04 15.36
CA GLU A 151 -17.18 -18.87 14.83
C GLU A 151 -18.04 -17.62 15.04
N GLY A 152 -17.39 -16.49 15.27
CA GLY A 152 -18.04 -15.20 15.45
C GLY A 152 -17.29 -14.27 16.39
N GLY A 153 -17.91 -13.13 16.63
CA GLY A 153 -17.39 -12.09 17.51
C GLY A 153 -16.93 -10.85 16.77
N LEU A 154 -16.71 -9.80 17.53
CA LEU A 154 -16.27 -8.50 17.06
C LEU A 154 -14.78 -8.31 17.40
N VAL A 155 -13.96 -8.06 16.41
CA VAL A 155 -12.51 -7.82 16.58
C VAL A 155 -12.14 -6.49 15.95
N THR A 156 -11.41 -5.67 16.72
CA THR A 156 -10.92 -4.38 16.23
C THR A 156 -9.40 -4.44 16.08
N TYR A 157 -8.93 -3.99 14.93
CA TYR A 157 -7.52 -3.92 14.55
C TYR A 157 -7.10 -2.46 14.43
N ALA A 158 -5.95 -2.12 14.98
CA ALA A 158 -5.36 -0.81 14.83
C ALA A 158 -3.95 -0.94 14.26
N GLY A 159 -3.64 -0.14 13.27
CA GLY A 159 -2.37 -0.24 12.57
C GLY A 159 -1.94 1.05 11.90
N ASN A 160 -0.84 0.94 11.19
CA ASN A 160 -0.26 2.01 10.41
C ASN A 160 -0.62 1.86 8.92
N TYR A 161 -0.56 2.98 8.23
CA TYR A 161 -0.88 3.13 6.83
C TYR A 161 0.26 3.84 6.10
N ILE A 162 0.62 3.36 4.94
CA ILE A 162 1.53 3.98 3.99
C ILE A 162 0.92 3.97 2.61
N GLY A 163 1.11 5.02 1.84
CA GLY A 163 0.68 5.10 0.46
C GLY A 163 1.67 5.82 -0.42
N LEU A 164 1.55 5.56 -1.71
CA LEU A 164 2.29 6.22 -2.77
C LEU A 164 1.33 7.04 -3.62
N LEU A 165 1.77 8.22 -4.03
CA LEU A 165 0.97 9.17 -4.80
C LEU A 165 1.64 9.46 -6.14
N ASN A 166 0.82 9.62 -7.18
CA ASN A 166 1.25 10.15 -8.45
C ASN A 166 1.55 11.65 -8.35
N GLY A 167 2.69 11.95 -7.76
CA GLY A 167 3.22 13.29 -7.58
C GLY A 167 4.71 13.21 -7.31
N ALA A 168 5.43 14.31 -7.53
CA ALA A 168 6.85 14.34 -7.23
C ALA A 168 7.07 14.32 -5.71
N GLY A 169 7.80 13.33 -5.25
CA GLY A 169 8.26 13.20 -3.88
C GLY A 169 9.62 13.88 -3.66
N SER A 170 10.31 13.52 -2.58
CA SER A 170 11.56 14.14 -2.13
C SER A 170 12.71 14.07 -3.14
N GLY A 171 12.71 13.04 -4.00
CA GLY A 171 13.84 12.82 -4.92
C GLY A 171 15.14 12.33 -4.25
N GLU A 172 15.11 12.02 -2.96
CA GLU A 172 16.29 11.63 -2.18
C GLU A 172 17.00 10.37 -2.69
N ASP A 173 16.27 9.52 -3.41
CA ASP A 173 16.80 8.25 -3.93
C ASP A 173 17.02 8.25 -5.44
N LEU A 174 16.80 9.37 -6.10
CA LEU A 174 17.04 9.47 -7.54
C LEU A 174 18.52 9.39 -7.87
N ALA A 175 18.87 8.63 -8.92
CA ALA A 175 20.21 8.60 -9.45
C ALA A 175 20.60 9.98 -10.04
N PRO A 176 21.81 10.48 -9.79
CA PRO A 176 22.23 11.79 -10.26
C PRO A 176 22.27 11.85 -11.80
N VAL A 177 21.79 12.96 -12.36
CA VAL A 177 21.78 13.21 -13.80
C VAL A 177 22.91 14.18 -14.19
N ALA A 178 23.32 14.13 -15.46
CA ALA A 178 24.31 15.07 -15.99
C ALA A 178 23.77 16.50 -16.05
N ASP A 179 24.67 17.49 -15.90
CA ASP A 179 24.33 18.90 -16.07
C ASP A 179 23.76 19.14 -17.47
N GLY A 180 22.67 19.93 -17.55
CA GLY A 180 22.02 20.25 -18.82
C GLY A 180 21.09 19.17 -19.36
N THR A 181 20.80 18.13 -18.60
CA THR A 181 19.77 17.14 -18.96
C THR A 181 18.42 17.83 -19.15
N ASN A 182 17.69 17.46 -20.21
CA ASN A 182 16.37 17.99 -20.47
C ASN A 182 15.39 17.66 -19.31
N PRO A 183 14.79 18.69 -18.66
CA PRO A 183 13.88 18.47 -17.54
C PRO A 183 12.69 17.55 -17.86
N ASP A 184 12.22 17.52 -19.10
CA ASP A 184 11.07 16.70 -19.51
C ASP A 184 11.38 15.19 -19.52
N THR A 185 12.68 14.83 -19.52
CA THR A 185 13.12 13.42 -19.48
C THR A 185 13.48 12.93 -18.10
N LEU A 186 13.42 13.81 -17.08
CA LEU A 186 13.80 13.44 -15.72
C LEU A 186 12.77 12.49 -15.09
N SER A 187 13.30 11.46 -14.45
CA SER A 187 12.50 10.59 -13.58
C SER A 187 12.11 11.34 -12.31
N ARG A 188 11.00 10.93 -11.71
CA ARG A 188 10.53 11.42 -10.42
C ARG A 188 10.43 10.26 -9.44
N GLN A 189 10.63 10.55 -8.17
CA GLN A 189 10.28 9.62 -7.09
C GLN A 189 8.82 9.86 -6.70
N ALA A 190 8.05 8.80 -6.46
CA ALA A 190 6.65 8.95 -6.04
C ALA A 190 6.57 9.63 -4.67
N ALA A 191 5.59 10.51 -4.49
CA ALA A 191 5.32 11.11 -3.19
C ALA A 191 4.66 10.10 -2.24
N GLU A 192 4.79 10.36 -0.95
CA GLU A 192 4.39 9.45 0.12
C GLU A 192 3.25 10.03 0.95
N VAL A 193 2.37 9.16 1.44
CA VAL A 193 1.36 9.51 2.44
C VAL A 193 1.41 8.50 3.58
N THR A 194 1.51 8.99 4.80
CA THR A 194 1.46 8.17 6.01
C THR A 194 0.15 8.40 6.75
N GLY A 195 -0.23 7.49 7.64
CA GLY A 195 -1.43 7.63 8.45
C GLY A 195 -1.63 6.45 9.37
N LYS A 196 -2.83 6.35 9.90
CA LYS A 196 -3.27 5.25 10.75
C LYS A 196 -4.50 4.59 10.14
N VAL A 197 -4.76 3.35 10.52
CA VAL A 197 -5.94 2.60 10.14
C VAL A 197 -6.56 1.94 11.36
N VAL A 198 -7.89 1.94 11.41
CA VAL A 198 -8.67 1.09 12.30
C VAL A 198 -9.65 0.31 11.43
N LEU A 199 -9.68 -1.01 11.64
CA LEU A 199 -10.64 -1.93 11.05
C LEU A 199 -11.41 -2.63 12.16
N THR A 200 -12.69 -2.88 11.91
CA THR A 200 -13.53 -3.73 12.76
C THR A 200 -14.11 -4.85 11.91
N GLY A 201 -13.73 -6.08 12.23
CA GLY A 201 -14.33 -7.29 11.68
C GLY A 201 -15.40 -7.81 12.60
N ASP A 202 -16.62 -7.92 12.09
CA ASP A 202 -17.72 -8.64 12.71
C ASP A 202 -17.81 -10.05 12.08
N PHE A 203 -17.26 -11.02 12.77
CA PHE A 203 -17.22 -12.38 12.29
C PHE A 203 -18.52 -13.15 12.55
N THR A 204 -19.47 -12.55 13.28
CA THR A 204 -20.82 -13.10 13.43
C THR A 204 -21.66 -12.78 12.19
N ASP A 205 -21.57 -11.55 11.72
CA ASP A 205 -22.31 -11.09 10.55
C ASP A 205 -21.47 -11.13 9.25
N ALA A 206 -20.23 -11.65 9.35
CA ALA A 206 -19.25 -11.74 8.26
C ALA A 206 -19.07 -10.39 7.55
N ALA A 207 -18.86 -9.32 8.31
CA ALA A 207 -18.72 -7.96 7.80
C ALA A 207 -17.45 -7.27 8.31
N VAL A 208 -16.87 -6.40 7.49
CA VAL A 208 -15.73 -5.56 7.87
C VAL A 208 -15.97 -4.12 7.49
N THR A 209 -15.53 -3.21 8.34
CA THR A 209 -15.57 -1.76 8.11
C THR A 209 -14.35 -1.10 8.74
N GLY A 210 -14.07 0.15 8.38
CA GLY A 210 -12.92 0.84 8.98
C GLY A 210 -12.76 2.28 8.56
N ILE A 211 -11.62 2.84 8.97
CA ILE A 211 -11.24 4.21 8.63
C ILE A 211 -9.71 4.33 8.56
N ILE A 212 -9.24 5.07 7.56
CA ILE A 212 -7.86 5.55 7.48
C ILE A 212 -7.85 7.02 7.85
N TYR A 213 -7.06 7.40 8.82
CA TYR A 213 -7.08 8.73 9.45
C TYR A 213 -5.68 9.23 9.80
N GLU A 214 -5.60 10.47 10.26
CA GLU A 214 -4.30 11.16 10.50
C GLU A 214 -3.37 11.06 9.30
N ARG A 215 -3.93 11.20 8.10
CA ARG A 215 -3.19 11.09 6.84
C ARG A 215 -2.36 12.34 6.63
N LYS A 216 -1.07 12.14 6.37
CA LYS A 216 -0.11 13.22 6.08
C LYS A 216 0.63 12.91 4.80
N VAL A 217 0.58 13.83 3.86
CA VAL A 217 1.40 13.79 2.65
C VAL A 217 2.72 14.49 2.96
N THR A 218 3.81 13.81 2.72
CA THR A 218 5.17 14.33 2.91
C THR A 218 5.83 14.53 1.57
N ASP A 219 6.62 15.60 1.48
CA ASP A 219 7.52 15.86 0.34
C ASP A 219 6.82 15.93 -1.03
N PHE A 220 5.57 16.39 -1.06
CA PHE A 220 4.83 16.58 -2.29
C PHE A 220 5.18 17.92 -2.95
N ASP A 221 5.76 17.87 -4.14
CA ASP A 221 6.02 19.06 -4.96
C ASP A 221 4.70 19.53 -5.60
N THR A 222 4.23 20.70 -5.20
CA THR A 222 3.03 21.33 -5.74
C THR A 222 3.24 22.06 -7.08
N GLY A 223 4.38 21.82 -7.76
CA GLY A 223 4.68 22.38 -9.10
C GLY A 223 5.57 23.61 -9.08
N GLY A 224 6.24 23.88 -7.97
CA GLY A 224 7.35 24.82 -7.86
C GLY A 224 8.71 24.16 -8.13
N THR A 225 9.78 24.93 -7.98
CA THR A 225 11.11 24.33 -7.88
C THR A 225 11.14 23.50 -6.60
N TYR A 226 11.36 22.21 -6.73
CA TYR A 226 11.47 21.31 -5.60
C TYR A 226 12.52 21.84 -4.59
N ASP A 227 12.07 22.12 -3.38
CA ASP A 227 12.95 22.44 -2.25
C ASP A 227 12.68 21.45 -1.12
N PRO A 228 13.57 20.49 -0.90
CA PRO A 228 13.40 19.47 0.15
C PRO A 228 13.31 20.08 1.55
N ASN A 229 13.76 21.33 1.73
CA ASN A 229 13.68 22.03 3.00
C ASN A 229 12.36 22.82 3.18
N SER A 230 11.58 22.97 2.10
CA SER A 230 10.30 23.68 2.12
C SER A 230 9.08 22.76 2.11
N ALA A 231 9.28 21.45 1.93
CA ALA A 231 8.20 20.49 1.90
C ALA A 231 7.53 20.39 3.28
N THR A 232 6.52 21.20 3.48
CA THR A 232 5.69 21.14 4.68
C THR A 232 4.69 20.02 4.53
N PRO A 233 4.70 18.99 5.41
CA PRO A 233 3.69 17.95 5.39
C PRO A 233 2.31 18.57 5.51
N PHE A 234 1.37 18.16 4.66
CA PHE A 234 -0.02 18.60 4.77
C PHE A 234 -0.95 17.45 5.12
N GLU A 235 -2.02 17.78 5.83
CA GLU A 235 -3.03 16.79 6.22
C GLU A 235 -3.96 16.49 5.04
N ALA A 236 -4.14 15.21 4.76
CA ALA A 236 -5.11 14.73 3.79
C ALA A 236 -6.38 14.24 4.51
N GLN A 237 -7.53 14.33 3.82
CA GLN A 237 -8.80 13.88 4.39
C GLN A 237 -8.76 12.40 4.78
N ASN A 238 -9.49 12.04 5.82
CA ASN A 238 -9.73 10.65 6.19
C ASN A 238 -10.46 9.91 5.08
N ILE A 239 -10.25 8.59 5.02
CA ILE A 239 -10.96 7.69 4.09
C ILE A 239 -11.73 6.69 4.93
N ALA A 240 -13.04 6.65 4.76
CA ALA A 240 -13.87 5.60 5.29
C ALA A 240 -13.73 4.34 4.42
N LEU A 241 -13.66 3.18 5.06
CA LEU A 241 -13.73 1.87 4.44
C LEU A 241 -15.15 1.36 4.66
N ASP A 242 -15.97 1.47 3.63
CA ASP A 242 -17.41 1.18 3.73
C ASP A 242 -17.63 -0.29 4.07
N SER A 243 -18.71 -0.60 4.77
CA SER A 243 -18.97 -1.97 5.19
C SER A 243 -19.06 -2.92 4.01
N THR A 244 -18.34 -4.05 4.09
CA THR A 244 -18.34 -5.11 3.07
C THR A 244 -18.26 -6.49 3.72
N GLY A 245 -18.56 -7.55 2.93
CA GLY A 245 -18.53 -8.93 3.40
C GLY A 245 -17.13 -9.48 3.59
N ILE A 246 -16.97 -10.39 4.55
CA ILE A 246 -15.79 -11.25 4.75
C ILE A 246 -16.08 -12.60 4.10
N ALA A 247 -15.23 -13.04 3.18
CA ALA A 247 -15.34 -14.35 2.53
C ALA A 247 -14.82 -15.48 3.45
N ASP A 248 -15.12 -16.72 3.10
CA ASP A 248 -14.74 -17.91 3.87
C ASP A 248 -13.23 -18.09 4.06
N ASP A 249 -12.42 -17.54 3.15
CA ASP A 249 -10.95 -17.53 3.21
C ASP A 249 -10.38 -16.33 3.98
N GLY A 250 -11.24 -15.51 4.58
CA GLY A 250 -10.88 -14.30 5.30
C GLY A 250 -10.63 -13.08 4.43
N SER A 251 -10.77 -13.18 3.10
CA SER A 251 -10.62 -12.04 2.20
C SER A 251 -11.85 -11.12 2.23
N PHE A 252 -11.63 -9.86 1.88
CA PHE A 252 -12.69 -8.86 1.74
C PHE A 252 -12.36 -7.84 0.64
N PHE A 253 -13.40 -7.29 0.02
CA PHE A 253 -13.27 -6.26 -1.00
C PHE A 253 -14.48 -5.33 -0.96
N GLY A 254 -14.26 -4.01 -0.97
CA GLY A 254 -15.31 -3.02 -0.83
C GLY A 254 -14.92 -1.63 -1.31
N THR A 255 -15.82 -0.69 -1.13
CA THR A 255 -15.67 0.70 -1.55
C THR A 255 -15.02 1.54 -0.45
N ALA A 256 -14.13 2.43 -0.85
CA ALA A 256 -13.57 3.48 -0.01
C ALA A 256 -14.23 4.81 -0.32
N SER A 257 -14.55 5.60 0.70
CA SER A 257 -15.30 6.85 0.55
C SER A 257 -14.71 8.00 1.39
N GLN A 258 -15.03 9.22 0.99
CA GLN A 258 -14.81 10.46 1.72
C GLN A 258 -16.13 11.22 1.82
N SER A 259 -16.12 12.39 2.46
CA SER A 259 -17.34 13.20 2.68
C SER A 259 -18.10 13.59 1.40
N ASN A 260 -17.43 13.56 0.26
CA ASN A 260 -17.96 13.90 -1.06
C ASN A 260 -18.32 12.68 -1.94
N GLY A 261 -18.25 11.46 -1.39
CA GLY A 261 -18.61 10.22 -2.09
C GLY A 261 -17.51 9.19 -2.18
N ALA A 262 -17.70 8.17 -3.02
CA ALA A 262 -16.73 7.13 -3.27
C ALA A 262 -15.44 7.71 -3.86
N VAL A 263 -14.29 7.19 -3.40
CA VAL A 263 -12.96 7.63 -3.85
C VAL A 263 -12.15 6.48 -4.45
N GLY A 264 -12.64 5.25 -4.34
CA GLY A 264 -11.98 4.07 -4.89
C GLY A 264 -12.40 2.78 -4.18
N GLU A 265 -11.57 1.77 -4.28
CA GLU A 265 -11.79 0.45 -3.71
C GLU A 265 -10.70 0.11 -2.68
N TYR A 266 -11.08 -0.72 -1.72
CA TYR A 266 -10.16 -1.32 -0.77
C TYR A 266 -10.38 -2.82 -0.67
N GLY A 267 -9.37 -3.53 -0.24
CA GLY A 267 -9.49 -4.96 0.03
C GLY A 267 -8.36 -5.45 0.91
N GLY A 268 -8.52 -6.66 1.39
CA GLY A 268 -7.54 -7.25 2.27
C GLY A 268 -7.87 -8.70 2.62
N ILE A 269 -7.11 -9.20 3.57
CA ILE A 269 -7.26 -10.56 4.07
C ILE A 269 -6.93 -10.61 5.56
N PHE A 270 -7.76 -11.31 6.30
CA PHE A 270 -7.45 -11.67 7.68
C PHE A 270 -6.47 -12.86 7.72
N GLY A 271 -5.63 -12.90 8.73
CA GLY A 271 -4.64 -13.95 8.92
C GLY A 271 -4.55 -14.44 10.37
N GLY A 272 -3.81 -15.52 10.52
CA GLY A 272 -3.58 -16.16 11.81
C GLY A 272 -4.76 -16.96 12.34
N THR A 273 -4.54 -17.67 13.43
CA THR A 273 -5.60 -18.44 14.12
C THR A 273 -6.49 -17.49 14.91
N GLY A 274 -7.79 -17.49 14.62
CA GLY A 274 -8.74 -16.57 15.24
C GLY A 274 -8.67 -15.16 14.67
N ALA A 275 -8.23 -15.01 13.41
CA ALA A 275 -8.11 -13.73 12.71
C ALA A 275 -7.31 -12.69 13.52
N THR A 276 -6.16 -13.07 14.04
CA THR A 276 -5.33 -12.18 14.89
C THR A 276 -4.61 -11.08 14.11
N GLU A 277 -4.58 -11.18 12.79
CA GLU A 277 -3.89 -10.29 11.89
C GLU A 277 -4.81 -9.85 10.74
N VAL A 278 -4.51 -8.71 10.14
CA VAL A 278 -5.14 -8.28 8.90
C VAL A 278 -4.15 -7.49 8.05
N ALA A 279 -4.11 -7.80 6.76
CA ALA A 279 -3.44 -7.01 5.75
C ALA A 279 -4.45 -6.48 4.76
N GLY A 280 -4.24 -5.24 4.29
CA GLY A 280 -5.11 -4.67 3.28
C GLY A 280 -4.43 -3.59 2.47
N VAL A 281 -5.06 -3.27 1.37
CA VAL A 281 -4.62 -2.25 0.42
C VAL A 281 -5.81 -1.44 -0.05
N ILE A 282 -5.56 -0.22 -0.49
CA ILE A 282 -6.56 0.68 -1.06
C ILE A 282 -6.02 1.30 -2.34
N HIS A 283 -6.84 1.36 -3.35
CA HIS A 283 -6.63 2.17 -4.53
C HIS A 283 -7.67 3.29 -4.54
N ALA A 284 -7.21 4.54 -4.39
CA ALA A 284 -8.06 5.72 -4.37
C ALA A 284 -7.69 6.65 -5.53
N GLU A 285 -8.68 7.01 -6.35
CA GLU A 285 -8.53 7.96 -7.42
C GLU A 285 -8.68 9.40 -6.89
N ASN A 286 -7.72 10.25 -7.22
CA ASN A 286 -7.82 11.72 -7.21
C ASN A 286 -8.19 12.46 -5.92
N HIS A 287 -7.91 11.93 -4.74
CA HIS A 287 -8.36 12.62 -3.54
C HIS A 287 -7.22 12.99 -2.56
N ILE A 288 -6.34 13.90 -3.01
CA ILE A 288 -5.73 14.85 -2.10
C ILE A 288 -6.70 16.04 -2.01
N ALA A 289 -7.76 15.89 -1.24
CA ALA A 289 -8.53 17.05 -0.83
C ALA A 289 -7.66 17.74 0.24
N LEU A 290 -7.00 18.82 -0.16
CA LEU A 290 -6.41 19.77 0.76
C LEU A 290 -7.54 20.26 1.66
N GLY A 291 -7.40 20.11 2.99
CA GLY A 291 -8.25 20.79 3.95
C GLY A 291 -8.04 22.30 3.80
N GLY A 292 -8.71 22.91 2.84
CA GLY A 292 -8.82 24.34 2.73
C GLY A 292 -9.81 24.80 3.80
N SER A 293 -9.33 25.49 4.84
CA SER A 293 -10.17 26.34 5.65
C SER A 293 -10.72 27.45 4.75
N GLY A 294 -11.92 27.26 4.25
CA GLY A 294 -12.67 28.36 3.66
C GLY A 294 -13.00 29.37 4.76
N THR A 295 -12.48 30.58 4.65
CA THR A 295 -13.00 31.76 5.32
C THR A 295 -14.29 32.22 4.64
#